data_f0bd14fde7f014c1e6a2b5813912d2c6
#
_entry.id   f0bd14fde7f014c1e6a2b5813912d2c6
#
_cell.length_a   1.000
_cell.length_b   1.000
_cell.length_c   1.000
_cell.angle_alpha   90.00
_cell.angle_beta   90.00
_cell.angle_gamma   90.00
#
_symmetry.space_group_name_H-M   'P 1'
#
loop_
_entity.id
_entity.type
_entity.pdbx_description
1 polymer ?
#
loop_
_entity_poly.entity_id
_entity_poly.type
_entity_poly.pdbx_seq_one_letter_code
_entity_poly.pdbx_strand_id
1 'polypeptide(L)'
;MLKVLVWGHVEDGPCAYFRGHQFTEELKKLGVEYRGLNRVEFKVKPGGEKMMMPEAFNKGLIDFDTTDIDWADVVVFRRYYNTTISCSLDERCPFVTFSYEEAMKHEHGWKERDLITRLLWNTFEFANHGKALIYETDDDHFTIAPWNGYSKDAVAELPMIEAMAKRADLLTTSTQVIANRYSRFNDNVRVIRNAIDPELYKTDTVRPDTKTRMVYYGSTARMRDYAGYPNYKRKLEGGYASKAIGDFKDEIRKIFIGVNPGTEDHVMPYFDEGVQYVEGIEKFCKTLADTHPDFGLAPLMGDEFDRAKSELHWLEYSMVGAAFIGERMRGADSPYGVVRDGVDGLLARGRQEWHDAVKKLVRNPGLREELAHNARERVLKEYHYKDRAKEWADAFKWAAENKGKGARVAS
;
A
#
# COMPACT_ATOMS: atom_id res chain seq x y z
N MET A 1 -19.18 -22.34 -2.75
CA MET A 1 -18.37 -21.27 -2.16
C MET A 1 -17.39 -20.84 -3.22
N LEU A 2 -17.32 -19.55 -3.51
CA LEU A 2 -16.38 -19.00 -4.51
C LEU A 2 -14.97 -19.06 -3.94
N LYS A 3 -14.02 -19.62 -4.70
CA LYS A 3 -12.64 -19.82 -4.26
C LYS A 3 -11.74 -18.75 -4.84
N VAL A 4 -11.13 -17.96 -3.98
CA VAL A 4 -10.29 -16.80 -4.36
C VAL A 4 -8.86 -17.01 -3.87
N LEU A 5 -7.92 -17.04 -4.79
CA LEU A 5 -6.49 -17.06 -4.52
C LEU A 5 -5.92 -15.68 -4.70
N VAL A 6 -5.27 -15.15 -3.66
CA VAL A 6 -4.52 -13.90 -3.77
C VAL A 6 -3.05 -14.19 -3.86
N TRP A 7 -2.46 -13.72 -4.94
CA TRP A 7 -1.06 -13.94 -5.23
C TRP A 7 -0.25 -12.65 -5.10
N GLY A 8 0.83 -12.74 -4.35
CA GLY A 8 1.70 -11.63 -4.04
C GLY A 8 1.24 -10.82 -2.82
N HIS A 9 2.18 -10.32 -2.05
CA HIS A 9 1.95 -9.53 -0.84
C HIS A 9 0.94 -10.13 0.15
N VAL A 10 1.13 -11.39 0.50
CA VAL A 10 0.34 -12.09 1.53
C VAL A 10 1.12 -12.26 2.84
N GLU A 11 2.32 -11.69 2.94
CA GLU A 11 3.10 -11.59 4.17
C GLU A 11 2.48 -10.56 5.13
N ASP A 12 2.81 -10.62 6.42
CA ASP A 12 2.26 -9.79 7.50
C ASP A 12 2.64 -8.29 7.39
N GLY A 13 2.34 -7.69 6.24
CA GLY A 13 2.55 -6.27 5.99
C GLY A 13 1.24 -5.48 5.97
N PRO A 14 1.30 -4.15 6.16
CA PRO A 14 0.11 -3.29 6.15
C PRO A 14 -0.73 -3.45 4.87
N CYS A 15 -0.10 -3.51 3.69
CA CYS A 15 -0.83 -3.69 2.43
C CYS A 15 -1.56 -5.03 2.37
N ALA A 16 -0.93 -6.13 2.81
CA ALA A 16 -1.57 -7.43 2.85
C ALA A 16 -2.76 -7.44 3.80
N TYR A 17 -2.64 -6.80 4.95
CA TYR A 17 -3.71 -6.70 5.91
C TYR A 17 -4.87 -5.84 5.40
N PHE A 18 -4.63 -4.56 5.10
CA PHE A 18 -5.69 -3.60 4.72
C PHE A 18 -6.38 -3.94 3.39
N ARG A 19 -5.72 -4.70 2.52
CA ARG A 19 -6.27 -5.11 1.23
C ARG A 19 -6.71 -6.57 1.19
N GLY A 20 -6.55 -7.35 2.26
CA GLY A 20 -6.82 -8.78 2.24
C GLY A 20 -7.18 -9.41 3.57
N HIS A 21 -6.19 -9.63 4.43
CA HIS A 21 -6.35 -10.49 5.61
C HIS A 21 -7.47 -10.07 6.56
N GLN A 22 -7.68 -8.76 6.77
CA GLN A 22 -8.75 -8.27 7.64
C GLN A 22 -10.16 -8.69 7.19
N PHE A 23 -10.33 -9.11 5.93
CA PHE A 23 -11.64 -9.47 5.40
C PHE A 23 -11.93 -10.97 5.42
N THR A 24 -10.94 -11.81 5.69
CA THR A 24 -11.01 -13.29 5.50
C THR A 24 -12.24 -13.92 6.16
N GLU A 25 -12.48 -13.62 7.42
CA GLU A 25 -13.61 -14.20 8.16
C GLU A 25 -14.98 -13.68 7.66
N GLU A 26 -15.05 -12.40 7.29
CA GLU A 26 -16.30 -11.84 6.75
C GLU A 26 -16.56 -12.34 5.32
N LEU A 27 -15.53 -12.50 4.50
CA LEU A 27 -15.63 -13.08 3.16
C LEU A 27 -16.17 -14.52 3.23
N LYS A 28 -15.71 -15.32 4.20
CA LYS A 28 -16.20 -16.68 4.41
C LYS A 28 -17.71 -16.70 4.70
N LYS A 29 -18.20 -15.78 5.54
CA LYS A 29 -19.65 -15.63 5.82
C LYS A 29 -20.43 -15.24 4.56
N LEU A 30 -19.81 -14.53 3.62
CA LEU A 30 -20.38 -14.10 2.35
C LEU A 30 -20.26 -15.16 1.23
N GLY A 31 -19.78 -16.37 1.55
CA GLY A 31 -19.65 -17.48 0.62
C GLY A 31 -18.39 -17.45 -0.23
N VAL A 32 -17.34 -16.75 0.22
CA VAL A 32 -16.04 -16.68 -0.43
C VAL A 32 -14.99 -17.36 0.43
N GLU A 33 -14.31 -18.36 -0.10
CA GLU A 33 -13.13 -18.95 0.50
C GLU A 33 -11.89 -18.25 -0.06
N TYR A 34 -11.08 -17.67 0.84
CA TYR A 34 -9.94 -16.83 0.48
C TYR A 34 -8.64 -17.49 0.94
N ARG A 35 -7.65 -17.58 0.05
CA ARG A 35 -6.30 -18.06 0.35
C ARG A 35 -5.26 -17.07 -0.17
N GLY A 36 -4.16 -16.96 0.58
CA GLY A 36 -2.96 -16.24 0.14
C GLY A 36 -1.91 -17.19 -0.41
N LEU A 37 -1.21 -16.76 -1.47
CA LEU A 37 -0.10 -17.49 -2.07
C LEU A 37 1.09 -16.55 -2.22
N ASN A 38 2.18 -16.83 -1.48
CA ASN A 38 3.41 -16.05 -1.58
C ASN A 38 4.27 -16.50 -2.77
N ARG A 39 4.35 -17.79 -3.01
CA ARG A 39 5.14 -18.37 -4.09
C ARG A 39 4.56 -19.69 -4.56
N VAL A 40 4.89 -20.06 -5.80
CA VAL A 40 4.63 -21.37 -6.37
C VAL A 40 5.94 -22.16 -6.37
N GLU A 41 5.91 -23.38 -5.91
CA GLU A 41 7.06 -24.28 -5.98
C GLU A 41 7.21 -24.81 -7.40
N PHE A 42 8.44 -24.96 -7.87
CA PHE A 42 8.72 -25.52 -9.18
C PHE A 42 9.99 -26.37 -9.17
N LYS A 43 10.09 -27.27 -10.15
CA LYS A 43 11.27 -28.11 -10.39
C LYS A 43 11.65 -28.04 -11.87
N VAL A 44 12.93 -27.87 -12.14
CA VAL A 44 13.49 -27.95 -13.49
C VAL A 44 14.02 -29.37 -13.70
N LYS A 45 13.52 -30.06 -14.70
CA LYS A 45 13.97 -31.41 -15.08
C LYS A 45 15.29 -31.33 -15.84
N PRO A 46 16.09 -32.43 -15.83
CA PRO A 46 17.33 -32.49 -16.59
C PRO A 46 17.13 -32.11 -18.04
N GLY A 47 17.97 -31.19 -18.52
CA GLY A 47 17.90 -30.65 -19.88
C GLY A 47 17.10 -29.40 -20.06
N GLY A 48 16.30 -29.01 -19.03
CA GLY A 48 15.55 -27.74 -19.03
C GLY A 48 16.39 -26.54 -18.55
N GLU A 49 17.48 -26.79 -17.82
CA GLU A 49 18.30 -25.76 -17.16
C GLU A 49 18.96 -24.81 -18.17
N LYS A 50 19.29 -25.33 -19.37
CA LYS A 50 19.94 -24.58 -20.44
C LYS A 50 18.99 -24.04 -21.49
N MET A 51 17.68 -24.30 -21.34
CA MET A 51 16.67 -23.83 -22.29
C MET A 51 16.10 -22.48 -21.80
N MET A 52 15.64 -21.72 -22.78
CA MET A 52 14.79 -20.55 -22.45
C MET A 52 13.58 -21.00 -21.65
N MET A 53 13.23 -20.30 -20.59
CA MET A 53 12.20 -20.75 -19.66
C MET A 53 10.84 -21.05 -20.32
N PRO A 54 10.33 -20.24 -21.27
CA PRO A 54 9.10 -20.56 -22.00
C PRO A 54 9.23 -21.85 -22.82
N GLU A 55 10.39 -22.09 -23.42
CA GLU A 55 10.64 -23.31 -24.20
C GLU A 55 10.71 -24.55 -23.31
N ALA A 56 11.43 -24.48 -22.20
CA ALA A 56 11.51 -25.54 -21.21
C ALA A 56 10.12 -25.89 -20.64
N PHE A 57 9.30 -24.89 -20.38
CA PHE A 57 7.92 -25.07 -19.93
C PHE A 57 7.08 -25.79 -20.99
N ASN A 58 7.08 -25.30 -22.24
CA ASN A 58 6.33 -25.91 -23.34
C ASN A 58 6.76 -27.36 -23.64
N LYS A 59 8.01 -27.70 -23.31
CA LYS A 59 8.52 -29.08 -23.44
C LYS A 59 8.25 -29.93 -22.18
N GLY A 60 7.54 -29.40 -21.17
CA GLY A 60 7.24 -30.13 -19.95
C GLY A 60 8.48 -30.40 -19.07
N LEU A 61 9.54 -29.60 -19.22
CA LEU A 61 10.78 -29.69 -18.44
C LEU A 61 10.77 -28.81 -17.18
N ILE A 62 9.67 -28.09 -16.94
CA ILE A 62 9.42 -27.35 -15.71
C ILE A 62 8.10 -27.85 -15.14
N ASP A 63 8.13 -28.34 -13.92
CA ASP A 63 6.95 -28.74 -13.16
C ASP A 63 6.67 -27.65 -12.11
N PHE A 64 5.45 -27.14 -12.11
CA PHE A 64 4.94 -26.23 -11.07
C PHE A 64 3.98 -26.98 -10.16
N ASP A 65 4.01 -26.64 -8.87
CA ASP A 65 2.90 -26.98 -8.00
C ASP A 65 1.77 -25.97 -8.23
N THR A 66 0.80 -26.37 -9.04
CA THR A 66 -0.36 -25.55 -9.39
C THR A 66 -1.56 -25.80 -8.49
N THR A 67 -1.41 -26.57 -7.41
CA THR A 67 -2.50 -27.01 -6.54
C THR A 67 -3.42 -25.87 -6.08
N ASP A 68 -2.85 -24.76 -5.60
CA ASP A 68 -3.65 -23.62 -5.17
C ASP A 68 -4.28 -22.85 -6.35
N ILE A 69 -3.58 -22.80 -7.49
CA ILE A 69 -4.09 -22.19 -8.71
C ILE A 69 -5.27 -23.01 -9.24
N ASP A 70 -5.13 -24.32 -9.30
CA ASP A 70 -6.17 -25.22 -9.79
C ASP A 70 -7.40 -25.22 -8.88
N TRP A 71 -7.18 -25.04 -7.58
CA TRP A 71 -8.24 -24.89 -6.60
C TRP A 71 -9.08 -23.61 -6.80
N ALA A 72 -8.50 -22.51 -7.26
CA ALA A 72 -9.15 -21.21 -7.33
C ALA A 72 -10.15 -21.09 -8.50
N ASP A 73 -11.21 -20.31 -8.30
CA ASP A 73 -12.10 -19.79 -9.36
C ASP A 73 -11.63 -18.41 -9.85
N VAL A 74 -11.10 -17.61 -8.92
CA VAL A 74 -10.59 -16.25 -9.16
C VAL A 74 -9.18 -16.16 -8.63
N VAL A 75 -8.27 -15.57 -9.42
CA VAL A 75 -6.91 -15.25 -9.02
C VAL A 75 -6.73 -13.74 -8.98
N VAL A 76 -6.32 -13.23 -7.83
CA VAL A 76 -6.04 -11.82 -7.61
C VAL A 76 -4.53 -11.63 -7.60
N PHE A 77 -4.00 -10.92 -8.57
CA PHE A 77 -2.61 -10.46 -8.55
C PHE A 77 -2.55 -9.16 -7.79
N ARG A 78 -1.97 -9.21 -6.59
CA ARG A 78 -1.81 -8.03 -5.76
C ARG A 78 -0.42 -7.46 -5.96
N ARG A 79 -0.40 -6.17 -6.35
CA ARG A 79 0.76 -5.30 -6.29
C ARG A 79 2.05 -6.07 -6.58
N TYR A 80 2.40 -6.18 -7.83
CA TYR A 80 3.63 -6.86 -8.20
C TYR A 80 4.82 -6.09 -7.61
N TYR A 81 5.35 -6.58 -6.51
CA TYR A 81 6.64 -6.15 -6.00
C TYR A 81 7.67 -7.18 -6.38
N ASN A 82 8.52 -6.76 -7.27
CA ASN A 82 9.79 -7.39 -7.36
C ASN A 82 10.91 -6.45 -7.66
N THR A 83 11.49 -6.09 -6.59
CA THR A 83 12.50 -5.10 -6.41
C THR A 83 13.87 -5.50 -6.95
N THR A 84 14.05 -6.67 -7.50
CA THR A 84 15.40 -7.14 -7.80
C THR A 84 15.64 -7.54 -9.24
N ILE A 85 14.65 -7.42 -10.09
CA ILE A 85 14.89 -7.69 -11.50
C ILE A 85 14.85 -6.40 -12.29
N SER A 86 15.91 -5.65 -12.20
CA SER A 86 16.31 -4.79 -13.30
C SER A 86 16.71 -5.70 -14.48
N CYS A 87 15.73 -6.24 -15.17
CA CYS A 87 15.97 -6.93 -16.38
C CYS A 87 16.36 -5.93 -17.45
N SER A 88 17.63 -5.66 -17.55
CA SER A 88 18.25 -4.98 -18.68
C SER A 88 18.25 -5.85 -19.95
N LEU A 89 17.60 -7.00 -19.93
CA LEU A 89 17.79 -7.99 -20.98
C LEU A 89 16.89 -7.81 -22.19
N ASP A 90 15.70 -7.29 -22.07
CA ASP A 90 14.92 -6.79 -23.21
C ASP A 90 13.82 -5.83 -22.72
N GLU A 91 13.97 -4.55 -23.01
CA GLU A 91 12.97 -3.51 -22.67
C GLU A 91 11.60 -3.74 -23.33
N ARG A 92 11.55 -4.60 -24.34
CA ARG A 92 10.34 -4.88 -25.14
C ARG A 92 9.58 -6.12 -24.69
N CYS A 93 10.18 -6.94 -23.82
CA CYS A 93 9.54 -8.17 -23.34
C CYS A 93 9.51 -8.18 -21.80
N PRO A 94 8.36 -7.97 -21.16
CA PRO A 94 8.21 -8.08 -19.72
C PRO A 94 8.34 -9.52 -19.21
N PHE A 95 8.49 -10.48 -20.11
CA PHE A 95 8.55 -11.90 -19.84
C PHE A 95 9.98 -12.41 -19.86
N VAL A 96 10.19 -13.50 -19.16
CA VAL A 96 11.51 -14.10 -19.02
C VAL A 96 12.04 -14.53 -20.39
N THR A 97 13.17 -13.94 -20.80
CA THR A 97 13.86 -14.23 -22.07
C THR A 97 15.16 -15.00 -21.88
N PHE A 98 15.39 -15.64 -20.74
CA PHE A 98 16.61 -16.35 -20.40
C PHE A 98 16.32 -17.71 -19.76
N SER A 99 17.36 -18.54 -19.69
CA SER A 99 17.29 -19.84 -19.06
C SER A 99 17.29 -19.74 -17.53
N TYR A 100 16.87 -20.82 -16.86
CA TYR A 100 16.98 -20.93 -15.42
C TYR A 100 18.41 -20.74 -14.91
N GLU A 101 19.40 -21.34 -15.60
CA GLU A 101 20.81 -21.19 -15.24
C GLU A 101 21.31 -19.73 -15.34
N GLU A 102 20.86 -19.00 -16.35
CA GLU A 102 21.19 -17.58 -16.51
C GLU A 102 20.55 -16.76 -15.40
N ALA A 103 19.28 -17.04 -15.10
CA ALA A 103 18.58 -16.40 -14.01
C ALA A 103 19.30 -16.56 -12.67
N MET A 104 19.76 -17.78 -12.36
CA MET A 104 20.44 -18.09 -11.10
C MET A 104 21.87 -17.55 -11.01
N LYS A 105 22.51 -17.21 -12.12
CA LYS A 105 23.85 -16.62 -12.17
C LYS A 105 23.88 -15.09 -12.04
N HIS A 106 22.74 -14.42 -12.07
CA HIS A 106 22.70 -12.96 -12.07
C HIS A 106 23.10 -12.40 -10.69
N GLU A 107 24.17 -11.62 -10.62
CA GLU A 107 24.75 -11.09 -9.38
C GLU A 107 23.80 -10.17 -8.57
N HIS A 108 22.73 -9.70 -9.14
CA HIS A 108 21.77 -8.79 -8.51
C HIS A 108 20.60 -9.50 -7.83
N GLY A 109 20.78 -10.76 -7.48
CA GLY A 109 19.91 -11.43 -6.52
C GLY A 109 18.47 -11.63 -7.03
N TRP A 110 18.34 -12.20 -8.21
CA TRP A 110 17.06 -12.73 -8.67
C TRP A 110 16.53 -13.66 -7.60
N LYS A 111 15.49 -13.21 -6.92
CA LYS A 111 14.83 -14.08 -5.98
C LYS A 111 14.05 -15.09 -6.79
N GLU A 112 14.17 -16.34 -6.42
CA GLU A 112 13.42 -17.47 -6.99
C GLU A 112 11.92 -17.14 -7.16
N ARG A 113 11.34 -16.43 -6.18
CA ARG A 113 9.97 -15.92 -6.20
C ARG A 113 9.65 -15.08 -7.44
N ASP A 114 10.58 -14.28 -7.89
CA ASP A 114 10.41 -13.28 -8.95
C ASP A 114 10.34 -13.94 -10.32
N LEU A 115 11.23 -14.86 -10.51
CA LEU A 115 11.25 -15.71 -11.68
C LEU A 115 9.94 -16.50 -11.79
N ILE A 116 9.51 -17.09 -10.69
CA ILE A 116 8.27 -17.89 -10.64
C ILE A 116 7.06 -17.02 -10.96
N THR A 117 6.94 -15.83 -10.39
CA THR A 117 5.79 -14.96 -10.66
C THR A 117 5.68 -14.59 -12.13
N ARG A 118 6.80 -14.30 -12.79
CA ARG A 118 6.82 -14.03 -14.25
C ARG A 118 6.49 -15.25 -15.08
N LEU A 119 7.03 -16.41 -14.70
CA LEU A 119 6.72 -17.65 -15.37
C LEU A 119 5.25 -18.03 -15.26
N LEU A 120 4.68 -17.84 -14.09
CA LEU A 120 3.27 -18.16 -13.87
C LEU A 120 2.35 -17.16 -14.55
N TRP A 121 2.73 -15.90 -14.64
CA TRP A 121 2.01 -14.96 -15.49
C TRP A 121 2.01 -15.44 -16.95
N ASN A 122 3.17 -15.83 -17.47
CA ASN A 122 3.28 -16.42 -18.80
C ASN A 122 2.46 -17.71 -18.91
N THR A 123 2.45 -18.54 -17.88
CA THR A 123 1.66 -19.78 -17.83
C THR A 123 0.15 -19.46 -17.86
N PHE A 124 -0.31 -18.47 -17.15
CA PHE A 124 -1.69 -18.00 -17.24
C PHE A 124 -2.04 -17.47 -18.63
N GLU A 125 -1.14 -16.75 -19.26
CA GLU A 125 -1.30 -16.26 -20.61
C GLU A 125 -1.32 -17.42 -21.64
N PHE A 126 -0.36 -18.35 -21.53
CA PHE A 126 -0.17 -19.43 -22.51
C PHE A 126 -1.07 -20.64 -22.27
N ALA A 127 -1.36 -20.99 -21.04
CA ALA A 127 -2.11 -22.20 -20.73
C ALA A 127 -3.62 -21.98 -20.61
N ASN A 128 -4.11 -20.74 -20.68
CA ASN A 128 -5.52 -20.39 -20.57
C ASN A 128 -6.23 -21.16 -19.45
N HIS A 129 -5.77 -21.00 -18.22
CA HIS A 129 -6.24 -21.77 -17.05
C HIS A 129 -7.73 -21.59 -16.73
N GLY A 130 -8.44 -20.81 -17.51
CA GLY A 130 -9.88 -20.65 -17.35
C GLY A 130 -10.27 -19.97 -16.02
N LYS A 131 -9.36 -19.28 -15.34
CA LYS A 131 -9.60 -18.55 -14.11
C LYS A 131 -10.02 -17.12 -14.41
N ALA A 132 -10.85 -16.52 -13.54
CA ALA A 132 -11.07 -15.08 -13.57
C ALA A 132 -9.84 -14.38 -12.98
N LEU A 133 -9.41 -13.29 -13.59
CA LEU A 133 -8.22 -12.55 -13.18
C LEU A 133 -8.57 -11.17 -12.65
N ILE A 134 -8.10 -10.85 -11.46
CA ILE A 134 -8.17 -9.50 -10.88
C ILE A 134 -6.75 -8.98 -10.71
N TYR A 135 -6.48 -7.76 -11.18
CA TYR A 135 -5.29 -7.02 -10.79
C TYR A 135 -5.64 -5.99 -9.72
N GLU A 136 -4.96 -6.04 -8.59
CA GLU A 136 -5.20 -5.19 -7.44
C GLU A 136 -3.98 -4.31 -7.15
N THR A 137 -4.21 -3.00 -7.01
CA THR A 137 -3.15 -2.06 -6.61
C THR A 137 -3.67 -0.96 -5.69
N ASP A 138 -2.88 -0.66 -4.66
CA ASP A 138 -3.10 0.42 -3.69
C ASP A 138 -2.11 1.59 -3.87
N ASP A 139 -1.19 1.48 -4.84
CA ASP A 139 -0.24 2.52 -5.22
C ASP A 139 -0.25 2.79 -6.73
N ASP A 140 0.09 4.02 -7.10
CA ASP A 140 0.29 4.39 -8.50
C ASP A 140 1.75 4.25 -8.91
N HIS A 141 2.11 3.10 -9.43
CA HIS A 141 3.47 2.76 -9.84
C HIS A 141 4.00 3.64 -10.98
N PHE A 142 3.10 4.24 -11.79
CA PHE A 142 3.48 5.09 -12.92
C PHE A 142 3.94 6.48 -12.52
N THR A 143 3.74 6.87 -11.26
CA THR A 143 4.08 8.21 -10.78
C THR A 143 5.11 8.22 -9.64
N ILE A 144 5.73 7.08 -9.38
CA ILE A 144 6.82 7.01 -8.40
C ILE A 144 7.97 7.92 -8.85
N ALA A 145 8.26 8.91 -8.03
CA ALA A 145 9.24 9.93 -8.39
C ALA A 145 10.67 9.38 -8.43
N PRO A 146 11.55 9.89 -9.33
CA PRO A 146 12.92 9.36 -9.50
C PRO A 146 13.82 9.40 -8.26
N TRP A 147 13.50 10.25 -7.30
CA TRP A 147 14.21 10.35 -6.02
C TRP A 147 13.74 9.30 -4.98
N ASN A 148 12.64 8.60 -5.23
CA ASN A 148 12.21 7.51 -4.36
C ASN A 148 13.15 6.31 -4.55
N GLY A 149 13.61 5.72 -3.46
CA GLY A 149 14.51 4.57 -3.51
C GLY A 149 13.98 3.38 -4.34
N TYR A 150 12.66 3.27 -4.48
CA TYR A 150 11.99 2.25 -5.29
C TYR A 150 11.82 2.64 -6.76
N SER A 151 12.21 3.82 -7.19
CA SER A 151 11.89 4.32 -8.53
C SER A 151 12.49 3.50 -9.66
N LYS A 152 13.71 3.01 -9.49
CA LYS A 152 14.39 2.18 -10.50
C LYS A 152 13.67 0.85 -10.70
N ASP A 153 13.33 0.20 -9.59
CA ASP A 153 12.63 -1.08 -9.59
C ASP A 153 11.21 -0.92 -10.14
N ALA A 154 10.52 0.14 -9.71
CA ALA A 154 9.19 0.46 -10.21
C ALA A 154 9.17 0.67 -11.74
N VAL A 155 10.14 1.41 -12.29
CA VAL A 155 10.24 1.61 -13.75
C VAL A 155 10.46 0.29 -14.48
N ALA A 156 11.28 -0.61 -13.94
CA ALA A 156 11.51 -1.93 -14.54
C ALA A 156 10.24 -2.82 -14.52
N GLU A 157 9.34 -2.59 -13.59
CA GLU A 157 8.10 -3.36 -13.44
C GLU A 157 6.91 -2.81 -14.25
N LEU A 158 6.97 -1.57 -14.73
CA LEU A 158 5.85 -0.94 -15.44
C LEU A 158 5.30 -1.76 -16.62
N PRO A 159 6.11 -2.39 -17.47
CA PRO A 159 5.60 -3.22 -18.57
C PRO A 159 4.77 -4.40 -18.06
N MET A 160 5.19 -5.04 -16.96
CA MET A 160 4.45 -6.15 -16.36
C MET A 160 3.13 -5.66 -15.74
N ILE A 161 3.17 -4.55 -15.00
CA ILE A 161 1.98 -3.93 -14.41
C ILE A 161 0.97 -3.57 -15.49
N GLU A 162 1.43 -2.99 -16.59
CA GLU A 162 0.58 -2.66 -17.73
C GLU A 162 -0.04 -3.91 -18.37
N ALA A 163 0.75 -4.98 -18.60
CA ALA A 163 0.27 -6.23 -19.15
C ALA A 163 -0.79 -6.88 -18.24
N MET A 164 -0.54 -6.91 -16.92
CA MET A 164 -1.49 -7.45 -15.94
C MET A 164 -2.77 -6.63 -15.90
N ALA A 165 -2.65 -5.31 -15.90
CA ALA A 165 -3.79 -4.40 -15.88
C ALA A 165 -4.68 -4.57 -17.14
N LYS A 166 -4.06 -4.69 -18.32
CA LYS A 166 -4.77 -4.94 -19.59
C LYS A 166 -5.46 -6.30 -19.64
N ARG A 167 -4.83 -7.32 -19.08
CA ARG A 167 -5.30 -8.70 -19.17
C ARG A 167 -6.34 -9.07 -18.13
N ALA A 168 -6.37 -8.37 -16.99
CA ALA A 168 -7.31 -8.66 -15.91
C ALA A 168 -8.77 -8.48 -16.35
N ASP A 169 -9.66 -9.33 -15.86
CA ASP A 169 -11.10 -9.17 -16.04
C ASP A 169 -11.63 -7.97 -15.25
N LEU A 170 -10.98 -7.69 -14.11
CA LEU A 170 -11.30 -6.56 -13.23
C LEU A 170 -10.03 -5.96 -12.65
N LEU A 171 -9.97 -4.64 -12.59
CA LEU A 171 -9.02 -3.87 -11.80
C LEU A 171 -9.66 -3.43 -10.48
N THR A 172 -8.96 -3.63 -9.36
CA THR A 172 -9.36 -3.04 -8.07
C THR A 172 -8.28 -2.08 -7.58
N THR A 173 -8.71 -0.94 -7.08
CA THR A 173 -7.80 0.12 -6.60
C THR A 173 -8.28 0.67 -5.26
N SER A 174 -7.37 1.24 -4.48
CA SER A 174 -7.70 1.84 -3.19
C SER A 174 -8.30 3.25 -3.29
N THR A 175 -8.03 3.97 -4.39
CA THR A 175 -8.46 5.37 -4.56
C THR A 175 -8.99 5.64 -5.97
N GLN A 176 -9.84 6.67 -6.08
CA GLN A 176 -10.36 7.12 -7.39
C GLN A 176 -9.24 7.66 -8.29
N VAL A 177 -8.18 8.25 -7.71
CA VAL A 177 -7.04 8.76 -8.47
C VAL A 177 -6.33 7.63 -9.21
N ILE A 178 -6.06 6.51 -8.51
CA ILE A 178 -5.48 5.32 -9.13
C ILE A 178 -6.44 4.77 -10.19
N ALA A 179 -7.74 4.64 -9.87
CA ALA A 179 -8.74 4.14 -10.82
C ALA A 179 -8.76 4.95 -12.12
N ASN A 180 -8.77 6.28 -12.02
CA ASN A 180 -8.76 7.17 -13.19
C ASN A 180 -7.50 6.99 -14.05
N ARG A 181 -6.35 6.75 -13.43
CA ARG A 181 -5.09 6.54 -14.15
C ARG A 181 -5.01 5.17 -14.81
N TYR A 182 -5.50 4.15 -14.14
CA TYR A 182 -5.46 2.77 -14.64
C TYR A 182 -6.59 2.46 -15.62
N SER A 183 -7.65 3.27 -15.69
CA SER A 183 -8.74 3.12 -16.67
C SER A 183 -8.28 3.20 -18.14
N ARG A 184 -7.10 3.75 -18.40
CA ARG A 184 -6.46 3.70 -19.73
C ARG A 184 -6.08 2.27 -20.17
N PHE A 185 -5.93 1.34 -19.22
CA PHE A 185 -5.55 -0.04 -19.49
C PHE A 185 -6.75 -0.98 -19.50
N ASN A 186 -7.78 -0.69 -18.71
CA ASN A 186 -8.92 -1.57 -18.53
C ASN A 186 -10.18 -0.76 -18.27
N ASP A 187 -11.29 -1.12 -18.91
CA ASP A 187 -12.58 -0.44 -18.72
C ASP A 187 -13.30 -0.88 -17.44
N ASN A 188 -12.94 -2.06 -16.92
CA ASN A 188 -13.53 -2.61 -15.70
C ASN A 188 -12.66 -2.25 -14.50
N VAL A 189 -12.87 -1.09 -13.92
CA VAL A 189 -12.13 -0.62 -12.74
C VAL A 189 -13.10 -0.36 -11.59
N ARG A 190 -12.78 -0.90 -10.40
CA ARG A 190 -13.53 -0.64 -9.16
C ARG A 190 -12.63 -0.05 -8.10
N VAL A 191 -13.12 1.00 -7.45
CA VAL A 191 -12.49 1.54 -6.24
C VAL A 191 -13.05 0.79 -5.04
N ILE A 192 -12.18 0.08 -4.32
CA ILE A 192 -12.48 -0.52 -3.02
C ILE A 192 -11.55 0.16 -2.02
N ARG A 193 -12.08 1.11 -1.26
CA ARG A 193 -11.29 1.90 -0.32
C ARG A 193 -10.72 1.05 0.82
N ASN A 194 -9.68 1.54 1.47
CA ASN A 194 -9.21 0.95 2.71
C ASN A 194 -10.30 0.98 3.78
N ALA A 195 -10.20 0.07 4.72
CA ALA A 195 -11.11 -0.04 5.84
C ALA A 195 -10.34 -0.31 7.12
N ILE A 196 -11.01 -0.18 8.24
CA ILE A 196 -10.38 -0.28 9.55
C ILE A 196 -11.08 -1.35 10.40
N ASP A 197 -10.27 -2.11 11.13
CA ASP A 197 -10.73 -2.94 12.24
C ASP A 197 -10.48 -2.19 13.56
N PRO A 198 -11.50 -1.66 14.22
CA PRO A 198 -11.32 -0.86 15.42
C PRO A 198 -10.78 -1.65 16.62
N GLU A 199 -10.88 -2.98 16.60
CA GLU A 199 -10.42 -3.84 17.70
C GLU A 199 -8.88 -3.83 17.84
N LEU A 200 -8.15 -3.56 16.76
CA LEU A 200 -6.70 -3.51 16.76
C LEU A 200 -6.10 -2.28 17.46
N TYR A 201 -6.89 -1.21 17.60
CA TYR A 201 -6.42 0.08 18.11
C TYR A 201 -6.73 0.29 19.58
N LYS A 202 -6.87 -0.79 20.33
CA LYS A 202 -7.08 -0.75 21.78
C LYS A 202 -5.76 -0.67 22.52
N THR A 203 -5.76 0.06 23.62
CA THR A 203 -4.65 0.11 24.56
C THR A 203 -5.13 -0.21 25.98
N ASP A 204 -4.30 -0.88 26.73
CA ASP A 204 -4.44 -1.16 28.15
C ASP A 204 -3.42 -0.39 29.00
N THR A 205 -2.58 0.43 28.34
CA THR A 205 -1.57 1.23 29.02
C THR A 205 -2.17 2.53 29.54
N VAL A 206 -1.51 3.08 30.55
CA VAL A 206 -1.89 4.40 31.13
C VAL A 206 -1.00 5.46 30.54
N ARG A 207 -1.60 6.61 30.20
CA ARG A 207 -0.85 7.75 29.70
C ARG A 207 0.19 8.19 30.76
N PRO A 208 1.48 8.30 30.39
CA PRO A 208 2.54 8.50 31.38
C PRO A 208 2.69 9.95 31.85
N ASP A 209 2.15 10.92 31.11
CA ASP A 209 2.29 12.35 31.39
C ASP A 209 1.07 13.15 30.86
N THR A 210 1.04 14.45 31.18
CA THR A 210 0.00 15.40 30.74
C THR A 210 0.43 16.28 29.57
N LYS A 211 1.66 16.13 29.06
CA LYS A 211 2.18 16.93 27.96
C LYS A 211 1.44 16.57 26.65
N THR A 212 1.12 17.58 25.85
CA THR A 212 0.50 17.33 24.54
C THR A 212 1.39 16.44 23.67
N ARG A 213 0.87 15.30 23.20
CA ARG A 213 1.61 14.27 22.47
C ARG A 213 1.26 14.31 20.99
N MET A 214 2.25 14.57 20.16
CA MET A 214 2.16 14.51 18.72
C MET A 214 2.82 13.24 18.24
N VAL A 215 2.14 12.48 17.39
CA VAL A 215 2.68 11.30 16.77
C VAL A 215 2.76 11.48 15.25
N TYR A 216 3.88 11.06 14.70
CA TYR A 216 4.06 10.84 13.26
C TYR A 216 4.62 9.45 13.04
N TYR A 217 4.18 8.74 12.02
CA TYR A 217 4.64 7.38 11.75
C TYR A 217 4.83 7.10 10.26
N GLY A 218 5.63 6.09 9.98
CA GLY A 218 5.92 5.61 8.62
C GLY A 218 7.35 5.12 8.51
N SER A 219 7.75 4.70 7.31
CA SER A 219 9.17 4.42 7.04
C SER A 219 9.99 5.71 7.11
N THR A 220 11.31 5.59 7.35
CA THR A 220 12.20 6.76 7.34
C THR A 220 12.19 7.56 6.03
N ALA A 221 11.76 6.96 4.92
CA ALA A 221 11.53 7.68 3.67
C ALA A 221 10.45 8.78 3.80
N ARG A 222 9.53 8.66 4.77
CA ARG A 222 8.50 9.67 5.08
C ARG A 222 9.06 10.90 5.78
N MET A 223 10.29 10.85 6.28
CA MET A 223 10.94 12.03 6.89
C MET A 223 11.07 13.20 5.90
N ARG A 224 11.11 12.92 4.61
CA ARG A 224 11.05 13.97 3.57
C ARG A 224 9.75 14.78 3.62
N ASP A 225 8.63 14.10 3.84
CA ASP A 225 7.29 14.71 3.88
C ASP A 225 7.17 15.59 5.13
N TYR A 226 7.78 15.17 6.24
CA TYR A 226 7.78 15.87 7.51
C TYR A 226 8.81 17.02 7.57
N ALA A 227 10.08 16.73 7.26
CA ALA A 227 11.20 17.65 7.49
C ALA A 227 11.68 18.37 6.21
N GLY A 228 11.27 17.91 5.03
CA GLY A 228 11.83 18.36 3.76
C GLY A 228 13.19 17.72 3.45
N TYR A 229 13.65 17.85 2.21
CA TYR A 229 14.97 17.36 1.80
C TYR A 229 16.02 18.47 1.88
N PRO A 230 17.09 18.33 2.67
CA PRO A 230 18.17 19.31 2.73
C PRO A 230 19.03 19.38 1.46
N ASN A 231 19.02 18.36 0.59
CA ASN A 231 20.06 18.20 -0.45
C ASN A 231 19.58 18.15 -1.91
N TYR A 232 18.33 18.40 -2.22
CA TYR A 232 17.92 18.50 -3.62
C TYR A 232 17.92 19.94 -4.12
N LYS A 233 18.62 20.20 -5.25
CA LYS A 233 18.78 21.50 -5.92
C LYS A 233 17.48 22.16 -6.41
N ARG A 234 16.32 21.53 -6.21
CA ARG A 234 15.02 22.19 -6.27
C ARG A 234 14.66 22.62 -4.85
N LYS A 235 14.31 23.88 -4.65
CA LYS A 235 13.53 24.35 -3.51
C LYS A 235 12.18 23.61 -3.52
N LEU A 236 12.18 22.35 -3.09
CA LEU A 236 10.94 21.68 -2.74
C LEU A 236 10.45 22.38 -1.49
N GLU A 237 9.30 23.00 -1.61
CA GLU A 237 8.59 23.61 -0.49
C GLU A 237 8.10 22.49 0.43
N GLY A 238 8.98 21.90 1.21
CA GLY A 238 8.68 20.82 2.16
C GLY A 238 9.11 21.18 3.58
N GLY A 239 8.74 20.34 4.53
CA GLY A 239 9.12 20.50 5.92
C GLY A 239 8.32 21.59 6.66
N TYR A 240 7.15 21.94 6.18
CA TYR A 240 6.26 22.88 6.89
C TYR A 240 5.76 22.33 8.20
N ALA A 241 5.46 21.02 8.24
CA ALA A 241 5.04 20.33 9.45
C ALA A 241 6.13 20.38 10.53
N SER A 242 7.38 20.03 10.22
CA SER A 242 8.47 20.07 11.19
C SER A 242 8.75 21.47 11.74
N LYS A 243 8.68 22.49 10.87
CA LYS A 243 8.84 23.89 11.27
C LYS A 243 7.72 24.34 12.20
N ALA A 244 6.46 24.01 11.86
CA ALA A 244 5.31 24.32 12.69
C ALA A 244 5.39 23.64 14.07
N ILE A 245 5.78 22.37 14.11
CA ILE A 245 5.98 21.65 15.37
C ILE A 245 7.15 22.24 16.17
N GLY A 246 8.23 22.65 15.51
CA GLY A 246 9.38 23.29 16.13
C GLY A 246 9.04 24.59 16.87
N ASP A 247 8.06 25.35 16.38
CA ASP A 247 7.58 26.58 17.04
C ASP A 247 6.89 26.30 18.40
N PHE A 248 6.48 25.05 18.68
CA PHE A 248 5.83 24.61 19.93
C PHE A 248 6.60 23.50 20.66
N LYS A 249 7.90 23.35 20.40
CA LYS A 249 8.74 22.23 20.88
C LYS A 249 8.68 22.02 22.40
N ASP A 250 8.51 23.08 23.19
CA ASP A 250 8.49 23.01 24.67
C ASP A 250 7.11 22.55 25.20
N GLU A 251 6.06 22.69 24.41
CA GLU A 251 4.68 22.35 24.73
C GLU A 251 4.24 20.95 24.24
N ILE A 252 4.98 20.39 23.28
CA ILE A 252 4.66 19.13 22.62
C ILE A 252 5.72 18.06 22.96
N ARG A 253 5.27 16.84 23.23
CA ARG A 253 6.09 15.65 23.15
C ARG A 253 5.96 15.04 21.75
N LYS A 254 7.06 14.98 21.03
CA LYS A 254 7.12 14.54 19.63
C LYS A 254 7.57 13.09 19.56
N ILE A 255 6.74 12.22 19.00
CA ILE A 255 6.98 10.79 18.92
C ILE A 255 6.98 10.37 17.44
N PHE A 256 7.99 9.60 17.04
CA PHE A 256 8.03 8.97 15.72
C PHE A 256 7.98 7.44 15.85
N ILE A 257 7.10 6.79 15.08
CA ILE A 257 7.02 5.32 15.01
C ILE A 257 7.51 4.88 13.63
N GLY A 258 8.50 3.99 13.59
CA GLY A 258 9.05 3.44 12.36
C GLY A 258 10.52 3.79 12.11
N VAL A 259 11.29 4.00 13.17
CA VAL A 259 12.74 4.18 13.08
C VAL A 259 13.37 2.87 12.61
N ASN A 260 14.00 2.89 11.45
CA ASN A 260 14.79 1.73 10.99
C ASN A 260 16.17 1.74 11.65
N PRO A 261 16.73 0.56 11.97
CA PRO A 261 18.09 0.47 12.49
C PRO A 261 19.10 1.21 11.60
N GLY A 262 19.94 2.04 12.21
CA GLY A 262 20.96 2.82 11.50
C GLY A 262 20.44 4.11 10.84
N THR A 263 19.17 4.50 11.07
CA THR A 263 18.60 5.75 10.55
C THR A 263 18.21 6.73 11.65
N GLU A 264 18.61 6.46 12.88
CA GLU A 264 18.31 7.27 14.07
C GLU A 264 18.74 8.73 13.89
N ASP A 265 19.92 8.97 13.33
CA ASP A 265 20.47 10.31 13.09
C ASP A 265 19.62 11.15 12.13
N HIS A 266 18.79 10.50 11.30
CA HIS A 266 17.86 11.19 10.40
C HIS A 266 16.54 11.56 11.07
N VAL A 267 16.17 10.88 12.13
CA VAL A 267 14.88 11.00 12.81
C VAL A 267 14.99 11.79 14.10
N MET A 268 15.90 11.42 14.97
CA MET A 268 15.99 11.96 16.34
C MET A 268 16.26 13.46 16.45
N PRO A 269 16.84 14.18 15.48
CA PRO A 269 16.90 15.63 15.54
C PRO A 269 15.53 16.34 15.55
N TYR A 270 14.48 15.64 15.14
CA TYR A 270 13.12 16.19 15.03
C TYR A 270 12.16 15.70 16.10
N PHE A 271 12.46 14.60 16.80
CA PHE A 271 11.57 13.93 17.73
C PHE A 271 12.22 13.73 19.09
N ASP A 272 11.39 13.75 20.14
CA ASP A 272 11.85 13.51 21.51
C ASP A 272 11.90 12.00 21.82
N GLU A 273 11.13 11.20 21.07
CA GLU A 273 11.04 9.76 21.23
C GLU A 273 10.93 9.09 19.85
N GLY A 274 11.76 8.08 19.63
CA GLY A 274 11.72 7.23 18.43
C GLY A 274 11.37 5.80 18.81
N VAL A 275 10.27 5.30 18.24
CA VAL A 275 9.88 3.90 18.34
C VAL A 275 10.40 3.18 17.11
N GLN A 276 11.10 2.05 17.32
CA GLN A 276 11.63 1.23 16.23
C GLN A 276 10.53 0.77 15.28
N TYR A 277 10.93 0.44 14.05
CA TYR A 277 10.00 -0.17 13.10
C TYR A 277 9.34 -1.41 13.71
N VAL A 278 8.02 -1.44 13.63
CA VAL A 278 7.20 -2.52 14.21
C VAL A 278 6.71 -3.43 13.10
N GLU A 279 7.15 -4.67 13.13
CA GLU A 279 6.69 -5.70 12.21
C GLU A 279 5.35 -6.29 12.67
N GLY A 280 4.42 -6.46 11.73
CA GLY A 280 3.08 -6.96 11.99
C GLY A 280 2.08 -5.85 12.36
N ILE A 281 0.90 -5.92 11.73
CA ILE A 281 -0.11 -4.86 11.83
C ILE A 281 -0.73 -4.72 13.21
N GLU A 282 -1.04 -5.84 13.87
CA GLU A 282 -1.62 -5.84 15.22
C GLU A 282 -0.69 -5.15 16.21
N LYS A 283 0.58 -5.49 16.13
CA LYS A 283 1.61 -4.90 16.99
C LYS A 283 1.81 -3.41 16.69
N PHE A 284 1.75 -3.01 15.41
CA PHE A 284 1.81 -1.62 15.02
C PHE A 284 0.60 -0.83 15.55
N CYS A 285 -0.61 -1.31 15.35
CA CYS A 285 -1.84 -0.65 15.81
C CYS A 285 -1.84 -0.47 17.34
N LYS A 286 -1.44 -1.53 18.08
CA LYS A 286 -1.28 -1.45 19.53
C LYS A 286 -0.20 -0.43 19.91
N THR A 287 0.95 -0.44 19.24
CA THR A 287 2.03 0.53 19.49
C THR A 287 1.55 1.96 19.28
N LEU A 288 0.81 2.22 18.19
CA LEU A 288 0.23 3.54 17.93
C LEU A 288 -0.73 3.95 19.06
N ALA A 289 -1.60 3.05 19.50
CA ALA A 289 -2.53 3.31 20.60
C ALA A 289 -1.79 3.56 21.94
N ASP A 290 -0.75 2.79 22.23
CA ASP A 290 0.05 2.90 23.46
C ASP A 290 0.85 4.23 23.56
N THR A 291 1.03 4.93 22.43
CA THR A 291 1.62 6.30 22.47
C THR A 291 0.67 7.34 23.02
N HIS A 292 -0.63 7.05 23.16
CA HIS A 292 -1.66 8.00 23.62
C HIS A 292 -1.59 9.36 22.91
N PRO A 293 -1.69 9.41 21.56
CA PRO A 293 -1.51 10.65 20.83
C PRO A 293 -2.68 11.60 21.04
N ASP A 294 -2.40 12.88 21.24
CA ASP A 294 -3.40 13.94 21.21
C ASP A 294 -3.72 14.34 19.78
N PHE A 295 -2.71 14.31 18.91
CA PHE A 295 -2.89 14.53 17.49
C PHE A 295 -1.82 13.85 16.65
N GLY A 296 -2.19 13.54 15.42
CA GLY A 296 -1.34 12.93 14.41
C GLY A 296 -1.16 13.81 13.19
N LEU A 297 -0.05 13.60 12.49
CA LEU A 297 0.32 14.37 11.30
C LEU A 297 0.37 13.50 10.07
N ALA A 298 -0.03 14.05 8.94
CA ALA A 298 0.13 13.43 7.63
C ALA A 298 0.54 14.47 6.57
N PRO A 299 1.75 15.04 6.70
CA PRO A 299 2.30 15.90 5.67
C PRO A 299 2.64 15.10 4.41
N LEU A 300 2.54 15.73 3.25
CA LEU A 300 2.90 15.19 1.95
C LEU A 300 3.64 16.26 1.15
N MET A 301 4.54 15.83 0.26
CA MET A 301 5.25 16.75 -0.65
C MET A 301 4.36 17.29 -1.77
N GLY A 302 3.25 16.59 -2.06
CA GLY A 302 2.26 17.00 -3.05
C GLY A 302 2.63 16.63 -4.49
N ASP A 303 3.50 15.65 -4.68
CA ASP A 303 3.76 15.08 -6.00
C ASP A 303 2.61 14.18 -6.49
N GLU A 304 2.70 13.70 -7.72
CA GLU A 304 1.66 12.89 -8.33
C GLU A 304 1.45 11.54 -7.63
N PHE A 305 2.50 10.97 -7.07
CA PHE A 305 2.42 9.74 -6.28
C PHE A 305 1.67 9.97 -4.95
N ASP A 306 1.95 11.09 -4.30
CA ASP A 306 1.27 11.48 -3.07
C ASP A 306 -0.23 11.69 -3.27
N ARG A 307 -0.64 12.22 -4.46
CA ARG A 307 -2.06 12.41 -4.80
C ARG A 307 -2.85 11.11 -4.87
N ALA A 308 -2.17 10.03 -5.24
CA ALA A 308 -2.76 8.70 -5.35
C ALA A 308 -2.88 7.95 -4.01
N LYS A 309 -2.25 8.45 -2.92
CA LYS A 309 -2.33 7.84 -1.59
C LYS A 309 -3.76 7.83 -1.05
N SER A 310 -4.00 6.90 -0.12
CA SER A 310 -5.29 6.78 0.57
C SER A 310 -5.32 7.60 1.86
N GLU A 311 -6.50 7.73 2.40
CA GLU A 311 -6.82 8.37 3.68
C GLU A 311 -6.39 7.59 4.93
N LEU A 312 -5.63 6.51 4.79
CA LEU A 312 -5.36 5.53 5.87
C LEU A 312 -4.83 6.18 7.16
N HIS A 313 -3.92 7.17 7.07
CA HIS A 313 -3.44 7.88 8.27
C HIS A 313 -4.58 8.54 9.06
N TRP A 314 -5.55 9.13 8.37
CA TRP A 314 -6.71 9.72 9.04
C TRP A 314 -7.56 8.65 9.72
N LEU A 315 -7.77 7.50 9.07
CA LEU A 315 -8.50 6.37 9.67
C LEU A 315 -7.83 5.88 10.95
N GLU A 316 -6.51 5.66 10.90
CA GLU A 316 -5.73 5.11 12.02
C GLU A 316 -5.65 6.08 13.20
N TYR A 317 -5.40 7.38 12.96
CA TYR A 317 -5.42 8.38 14.02
C TYR A 317 -6.80 8.54 14.66
N SER A 318 -7.86 8.43 13.87
CA SER A 318 -9.24 8.46 14.37
C SER A 318 -9.51 7.30 15.34
N MET A 319 -8.96 6.12 15.07
CA MET A 319 -9.17 4.94 15.93
C MET A 319 -8.48 5.05 17.28
N VAL A 320 -7.35 5.71 17.37
CA VAL A 320 -6.65 5.95 18.64
C VAL A 320 -7.10 7.23 19.36
N GLY A 321 -8.15 7.89 18.85
CA GLY A 321 -8.70 9.09 19.48
C GLY A 321 -7.81 10.33 19.33
N ALA A 322 -6.98 10.39 18.30
CA ALA A 322 -6.11 11.52 18.01
C ALA A 322 -6.75 12.48 16.98
N ALA A 323 -6.66 13.78 17.21
CA ALA A 323 -6.99 14.77 16.20
C ALA A 323 -6.01 14.67 15.01
N PHE A 324 -6.45 14.98 13.81
CA PHE A 324 -5.68 14.82 12.59
C PHE A 324 -5.32 16.17 11.97
N ILE A 325 -4.07 16.29 11.49
CA ILE A 325 -3.65 17.36 10.57
C ILE A 325 -3.05 16.72 9.31
N GLY A 326 -3.70 16.92 8.16
CA GLY A 326 -3.24 16.42 6.87
C GLY A 326 -2.83 17.52 5.89
N GLU A 327 -2.01 17.16 4.90
CA GLU A 327 -1.67 18.07 3.81
C GLU A 327 -2.90 18.40 2.96
N ARG A 328 -3.18 19.70 2.77
CA ARG A 328 -4.17 20.20 1.82
C ARG A 328 -3.53 20.33 0.44
N MET A 329 -3.81 19.41 -0.44
CA MET A 329 -3.31 19.48 -1.82
C MET A 329 -4.11 20.46 -2.67
N ARG A 330 -3.49 20.95 -3.75
CA ARG A 330 -4.19 21.73 -4.78
C ARG A 330 -4.96 20.80 -5.71
N GLY A 331 -6.18 21.19 -6.10
CA GLY A 331 -7.04 20.41 -7.00
C GLY A 331 -7.92 19.41 -6.25
N ALA A 332 -8.63 18.59 -7.02
CA ALA A 332 -9.60 17.63 -6.50
C ALA A 332 -8.93 16.36 -5.93
N ASP A 333 -7.74 16.01 -6.45
CA ASP A 333 -7.04 14.79 -6.11
C ASP A 333 -6.20 14.99 -4.84
N SER A 334 -6.72 14.52 -3.73
CA SER A 334 -6.06 14.59 -2.42
C SER A 334 -6.41 13.36 -1.59
N PRO A 335 -5.44 12.68 -0.97
CA PRO A 335 -5.71 11.58 -0.06
C PRO A 335 -6.66 11.99 1.07
N TYR A 336 -6.49 13.22 1.56
CA TYR A 336 -7.27 13.74 2.67
C TYR A 336 -8.44 14.63 2.23
N GLY A 337 -8.84 14.59 0.95
CA GLY A 337 -10.01 15.29 0.45
C GLY A 337 -11.34 14.82 1.07
N VAL A 338 -11.32 13.64 1.72
CA VAL A 338 -12.44 13.10 2.48
C VAL A 338 -12.60 13.76 3.85
N VAL A 339 -11.55 14.36 4.39
CA VAL A 339 -11.56 15.04 5.70
C VAL A 339 -12.34 16.35 5.59
N ARG A 340 -13.30 16.54 6.48
CA ARG A 340 -14.06 17.78 6.61
C ARG A 340 -13.28 18.73 7.53
N ASP A 341 -12.57 19.68 6.90
CA ASP A 341 -11.71 20.62 7.59
C ASP A 341 -12.43 21.39 8.69
N GLY A 342 -11.88 21.35 9.90
CA GLY A 342 -12.47 21.95 11.11
C GLY A 342 -13.61 21.15 11.75
N VAL A 343 -13.96 19.97 11.21
CA VAL A 343 -15.05 19.11 11.72
C VAL A 343 -14.53 17.76 12.20
N ASP A 344 -13.79 17.03 11.35
CA ASP A 344 -13.23 15.71 11.67
C ASP A 344 -11.73 15.60 11.36
N GLY A 345 -11.06 16.75 11.31
CA GLY A 345 -9.64 16.94 11.15
C GLY A 345 -9.33 18.36 10.73
N LEU A 346 -8.05 18.67 10.60
CA LEU A 346 -7.56 19.92 10.03
C LEU A 346 -6.78 19.64 8.77
N LEU A 347 -6.93 20.51 7.78
CA LEU A 347 -6.14 20.46 6.55
C LEU A 347 -5.29 21.72 6.45
N ALA A 348 -3.99 21.55 6.18
CA ALA A 348 -3.04 22.66 6.13
C ALA A 348 -2.16 22.58 4.89
N ARG A 349 -1.81 23.73 4.31
CA ARG A 349 -0.87 23.87 3.22
C ARG A 349 0.05 25.06 3.40
N GLY A 350 1.33 24.83 3.19
CA GLY A 350 2.33 25.87 3.37
C GLY A 350 2.54 26.23 4.84
N ARG A 351 3.53 27.06 5.08
CA ARG A 351 4.03 27.31 6.45
C ARG A 351 2.98 27.87 7.39
N GLN A 352 2.18 28.83 6.94
CA GLN A 352 1.24 29.54 7.81
C GLN A 352 0.08 28.65 8.25
N GLU A 353 -0.55 27.93 7.30
CA GLU A 353 -1.68 27.05 7.66
C GLU A 353 -1.23 25.91 8.57
N TRP A 354 -0.04 25.32 8.34
CA TRP A 354 0.54 24.32 9.23
C TRP A 354 0.79 24.87 10.63
N HIS A 355 1.39 26.06 10.75
CA HIS A 355 1.60 26.72 12.03
C HIS A 355 0.26 26.95 12.77
N ASP A 356 -0.74 27.48 12.08
CA ASP A 356 -2.04 27.81 12.67
C ASP A 356 -2.81 26.54 13.10
N ALA A 357 -2.74 25.48 12.30
CA ALA A 357 -3.34 24.19 12.65
C ALA A 357 -2.70 23.57 13.89
N VAL A 358 -1.36 23.53 13.96
CA VAL A 358 -0.63 23.05 15.15
C VAL A 358 -0.97 23.91 16.36
N LYS A 359 -0.93 25.23 16.22
CA LYS A 359 -1.28 26.17 17.30
C LYS A 359 -2.68 25.91 17.85
N LYS A 360 -3.68 25.71 16.97
CA LYS A 360 -5.06 25.41 17.38
C LYS A 360 -5.11 24.15 18.24
N LEU A 361 -4.45 23.08 17.82
CA LEU A 361 -4.48 21.81 18.55
C LEU A 361 -3.67 21.86 19.85
N VAL A 362 -2.55 22.56 19.88
CA VAL A 362 -1.74 22.72 21.11
C VAL A 362 -2.51 23.52 22.17
N ARG A 363 -3.15 24.60 21.76
CA ARG A 363 -3.78 25.56 22.68
C ARG A 363 -5.21 25.20 23.07
N ASN A 364 -5.87 24.30 22.36
CA ASN A 364 -7.27 23.99 22.58
C ASN A 364 -7.51 22.48 22.74
N PRO A 365 -7.40 21.92 23.95
CA PRO A 365 -7.72 20.55 24.24
C PRO A 365 -9.13 20.12 23.81
N GLY A 366 -10.14 20.95 24.07
CA GLY A 366 -11.52 20.66 23.68
C GLY A 366 -11.71 20.50 22.17
N LEU A 367 -11.00 21.32 21.38
CA LEU A 367 -11.02 21.15 19.92
C LEU A 367 -10.38 19.80 19.49
N ARG A 368 -9.28 19.38 20.13
CA ARG A 368 -8.68 18.07 19.85
C ARG A 368 -9.67 16.94 20.08
N GLU A 369 -10.33 16.96 21.24
CA GLU A 369 -11.34 15.96 21.62
C GLU A 369 -12.52 15.95 20.65
N GLU A 370 -13.03 17.11 20.28
CA GLU A 370 -14.14 17.27 19.33
C GLU A 370 -13.80 16.70 17.94
N LEU A 371 -12.65 17.11 17.37
CA LEU A 371 -12.21 16.63 16.07
C LEU A 371 -11.96 15.12 16.05
N ALA A 372 -11.30 14.59 17.10
CA ALA A 372 -11.03 13.16 17.24
C ALA A 372 -12.33 12.35 17.39
N HIS A 373 -13.27 12.83 18.20
CA HIS A 373 -14.57 12.20 18.37
C HIS A 373 -15.35 12.15 17.06
N ASN A 374 -15.49 13.27 16.37
CA ASN A 374 -16.21 13.37 15.11
C ASN A 374 -15.59 12.46 14.01
N ALA A 375 -14.25 12.44 13.95
CA ALA A 375 -13.52 11.58 13.04
C ALA A 375 -13.79 10.10 13.35
N ARG A 376 -13.68 9.69 14.63
CA ARG A 376 -13.90 8.32 15.06
C ARG A 376 -15.31 7.83 14.74
N GLU A 377 -16.33 8.62 15.09
CA GLU A 377 -17.73 8.28 14.80
C GLU A 377 -17.96 8.05 13.30
N ARG A 378 -17.41 8.95 12.48
CA ARG A 378 -17.54 8.83 11.03
C ARG A 378 -16.78 7.64 10.48
N VAL A 379 -15.56 7.39 10.94
CA VAL A 379 -14.75 6.24 10.49
C VAL A 379 -15.42 4.94 10.85
N LEU A 380 -15.93 4.80 12.07
CA LEU A 380 -16.69 3.59 12.48
C LEU A 380 -17.93 3.35 11.63
N LYS A 381 -18.58 4.41 11.15
CA LYS A 381 -19.79 4.34 10.32
C LYS A 381 -19.49 4.04 8.85
N GLU A 382 -18.45 4.65 8.28
CA GLU A 382 -18.23 4.67 6.82
C GLU A 382 -17.06 3.77 6.36
N TYR A 383 -16.15 3.38 7.26
CA TYR A 383 -14.91 2.68 6.93
C TYR A 383 -14.73 1.36 7.68
N HIS A 384 -15.79 0.82 8.27
CA HIS A 384 -15.70 -0.44 8.98
C HIS A 384 -15.42 -1.61 8.03
N TYR A 385 -14.44 -2.45 8.37
CA TYR A 385 -13.97 -3.53 7.50
C TYR A 385 -15.06 -4.54 7.09
N LYS A 386 -16.07 -4.79 7.96
CA LYS A 386 -17.17 -5.72 7.66
C LYS A 386 -18.03 -5.25 6.48
N ASP A 387 -18.22 -3.95 6.32
CA ASP A 387 -18.96 -3.41 5.19
C ASP A 387 -18.11 -3.46 3.92
N ARG A 388 -16.82 -3.21 4.02
CA ARG A 388 -15.89 -3.30 2.91
C ARG A 388 -15.73 -4.74 2.39
N ALA A 389 -15.86 -5.74 3.27
CA ALA A 389 -15.84 -7.15 2.87
C ALA A 389 -16.94 -7.49 1.85
N LYS A 390 -18.11 -6.83 1.91
CA LYS A 390 -19.19 -7.00 0.92
C LYS A 390 -18.75 -6.52 -0.47
N GLU A 391 -18.11 -5.36 -0.54
CA GLU A 391 -17.60 -4.82 -1.81
C GLU A 391 -16.56 -5.75 -2.44
N TRP A 392 -15.68 -6.36 -1.63
CA TRP A 392 -14.74 -7.37 -2.08
C TRP A 392 -15.44 -8.64 -2.58
N ALA A 393 -16.41 -9.16 -1.83
CA ALA A 393 -17.17 -10.33 -2.24
C ALA A 393 -17.90 -10.10 -3.58
N ASP A 394 -18.49 -8.91 -3.76
CA ASP A 394 -19.18 -8.53 -5.00
C ASP A 394 -18.19 -8.35 -6.17
N ALA A 395 -16.98 -7.85 -5.91
CA ALA A 395 -15.94 -7.76 -6.93
C ALA A 395 -15.48 -9.15 -7.39
N PHE A 396 -15.26 -10.09 -6.47
CA PHE A 396 -14.87 -11.46 -6.79
C PHE A 396 -15.96 -12.20 -7.57
N LYS A 397 -17.22 -12.10 -7.16
CA LYS A 397 -18.36 -12.71 -7.85
C LYS A 397 -18.49 -12.13 -9.27
N TRP A 398 -18.40 -10.81 -9.38
CA TRP A 398 -18.48 -10.15 -10.68
C TRP A 398 -17.38 -10.61 -11.64
N ALA A 399 -16.13 -10.71 -11.16
CA ALA A 399 -15.03 -11.18 -11.99
C ALA A 399 -15.23 -12.63 -12.46
N ALA A 400 -15.70 -13.52 -11.58
CA ALA A 400 -16.00 -14.89 -11.93
C ALA A 400 -17.09 -15.01 -13.01
N GLU A 401 -18.16 -14.19 -12.91
CA GLU A 401 -19.28 -14.16 -13.87
C GLU A 401 -18.92 -13.51 -15.21
N ASN A 402 -17.92 -12.63 -15.22
CA ASN A 402 -17.51 -11.86 -16.41
C ASN A 402 -16.13 -12.26 -16.94
N LYS A 403 -15.68 -13.44 -16.61
CA LYS A 403 -14.39 -13.98 -17.04
C LYS A 403 -14.24 -13.90 -18.58
N GLY A 404 -13.07 -13.41 -19.01
CA GLY A 404 -12.72 -13.25 -20.42
C GLY A 404 -13.29 -11.98 -21.07
N LYS A 405 -14.01 -11.11 -20.32
CA LYS A 405 -14.58 -9.87 -20.86
C LYS A 405 -13.70 -8.63 -20.63
N GLY A 406 -12.59 -8.79 -19.88
CA GLY A 406 -11.72 -7.68 -19.46
C GLY A 406 -10.69 -7.25 -20.49
N ALA A 407 -10.37 -8.07 -21.46
CA ALA A 407 -9.32 -7.75 -22.42
C ALA A 407 -9.80 -6.70 -23.44
N ARG A 408 -9.21 -5.50 -23.42
CA ARG A 408 -9.09 -4.75 -24.67
C ARG A 408 -8.22 -5.59 -25.60
N VAL A 409 -8.84 -6.31 -26.54
CA VAL A 409 -8.12 -6.89 -27.65
C VAL A 409 -7.50 -5.71 -28.39
N ALA A 410 -6.17 -5.61 -28.34
CA ALA A 410 -5.45 -4.68 -29.21
C ALA A 410 -5.82 -5.08 -30.65
N SER A 411 -6.66 -4.27 -31.30
CA SER A 411 -6.92 -4.32 -32.73
C SER A 411 -5.67 -3.83 -33.49
#